data_f88bd429643359bf0fd929806206beb2
#
_entry.id   f88bd429643359bf0fd929806206beb2
#
_cell.length_a   1.000
_cell.length_b   1.000
_cell.length_c   1.000
_cell.angle_alpha   90.00
_cell.angle_beta   90.00
_cell.angle_gamma   90.00
#
_symmetry.space_group_name_H-M   'P 1'
#
loop_
_entity.id
_entity.type
_entity.pdbx_description
1 polymer ?
#
loop_
_entity_poly.entity_id
_entity_poly.type
_entity_poly.pdbx_seq_one_letter_code
_entity_poly.pdbx_strand_id
1 'polypeptide(L)'
;VYDHTFDVLSALKSVGVTPEWVQVGNEIPGGMMWPEGSTKNWSQLAQLLNKGYEATKAIDPKIIVIVHLDEGNNNEKFCWFFDNATANNVKYDVIGLSYYPFWIKKDYTETISDLAYNLNDMVARYNKEVMVVEVGGEYDKVQNTYEMLAATIKAVKAVPNNKGLGVIYWEPQGEKSWSHYSLSAWQSDGKPSPALDAFKE
;
A
#
# COMPACT_ATOMS: atom_id res chain seq x y z
N VAL A 1 -5.40 -14.26 13.55
CA VAL A 1 -5.73 -13.10 12.68
C VAL A 1 -7.13 -12.59 13.00
N TYR A 2 -8.17 -13.44 12.94
CA TYR A 2 -9.55 -12.98 13.18
C TYR A 2 -9.69 -12.24 14.51
N ASP A 3 -9.39 -12.87 15.63
CA ASP A 3 -9.61 -12.30 16.97
C ASP A 3 -8.84 -10.99 17.13
N HIS A 4 -7.54 -10.98 16.75
CA HIS A 4 -6.73 -9.75 16.84
C HIS A 4 -7.31 -8.60 16.00
N THR A 5 -7.71 -8.86 14.75
CA THR A 5 -8.30 -7.83 13.89
C THR A 5 -9.62 -7.34 14.46
N PHE A 6 -10.47 -8.26 14.93
CA PHE A 6 -11.75 -7.92 15.53
C PHE A 6 -11.61 -7.10 16.81
N ASP A 7 -10.68 -7.49 17.70
CA ASP A 7 -10.46 -6.81 18.98
C ASP A 7 -9.94 -5.39 18.77
N VAL A 8 -8.94 -5.19 17.87
CA VAL A 8 -8.41 -3.87 17.56
C VAL A 8 -9.47 -2.95 16.97
N LEU A 9 -10.24 -3.43 15.99
CA LEU A 9 -11.28 -2.63 15.36
C LEU A 9 -12.47 -2.36 16.29
N SER A 10 -12.80 -3.32 17.17
CA SER A 10 -13.82 -3.13 18.23
C SER A 10 -13.39 -2.05 19.21
N ALA A 11 -12.11 -2.06 19.63
CA ALA A 11 -11.56 -1.04 20.54
C ALA A 11 -11.63 0.36 19.89
N LEU A 12 -11.23 0.50 18.63
CA LEU A 12 -11.35 1.76 17.88
C LEU A 12 -12.81 2.23 17.82
N LYS A 13 -13.72 1.33 17.44
CA LYS A 13 -15.15 1.64 17.34
C LYS A 13 -15.76 2.07 18.68
N SER A 14 -15.30 1.49 19.80
CA SER A 14 -15.77 1.82 21.15
C SER A 14 -15.47 3.27 21.55
N VAL A 15 -14.45 3.89 20.94
CA VAL A 15 -14.08 5.30 21.15
C VAL A 15 -14.51 6.20 19.99
N GLY A 16 -15.43 5.72 19.14
CA GLY A 16 -16.02 6.51 18.05
C GLY A 16 -15.17 6.57 16.76
N VAL A 17 -14.14 5.74 16.64
CA VAL A 17 -13.27 5.68 15.44
C VAL A 17 -13.62 4.45 14.61
N THR A 18 -14.08 4.66 13.39
CA THR A 18 -14.27 3.60 12.40
C THR A 18 -13.38 3.89 11.20
N PRO A 19 -12.35 3.08 10.92
CA PRO A 19 -11.50 3.30 9.76
C PRO A 19 -12.28 3.08 8.47
N GLU A 20 -11.94 3.83 7.44
CA GLU A 20 -12.49 3.62 6.09
C GLU A 20 -11.79 2.46 5.39
N TRP A 21 -10.48 2.32 5.59
CA TRP A 21 -9.66 1.26 5.03
C TRP A 21 -8.95 0.46 6.13
N VAL A 22 -8.87 -0.84 5.94
CA VAL A 22 -8.10 -1.75 6.80
C VAL A 22 -7.19 -2.61 5.91
N GLN A 23 -5.91 -2.53 6.15
CA GLN A 23 -4.92 -3.33 5.46
C GLN A 23 -4.66 -4.62 6.25
N VAL A 24 -4.89 -5.77 5.61
CA VAL A 24 -4.63 -7.09 6.19
C VAL A 24 -3.27 -7.60 5.69
N GLY A 25 -2.29 -7.56 6.57
CA GLY A 25 -0.88 -7.80 6.24
C GLY A 25 -0.20 -6.54 5.70
N ASN A 26 1.12 -6.47 5.82
CA ASN A 26 1.94 -5.39 5.31
C ASN A 26 3.03 -5.96 4.41
N GLU A 27 3.07 -5.50 3.15
CA GLU A 27 4.06 -5.97 2.16
C GLU A 27 4.24 -7.50 2.18
N ILE A 28 3.21 -8.23 1.75
CA ILE A 28 3.13 -9.69 1.89
C ILE A 28 3.43 -10.50 0.61
N PRO A 29 4.44 -10.14 -0.23
CA PRO A 29 4.73 -10.92 -1.45
C PRO A 29 5.19 -12.35 -1.13
N GLY A 30 5.76 -12.57 0.05
CA GLY A 30 6.16 -13.88 0.56
C GLY A 30 5.12 -14.54 1.48
N GLY A 31 4.00 -13.85 1.75
CA GLY A 31 3.00 -14.25 2.74
C GLY A 31 3.13 -13.53 4.07
N MET A 32 2.38 -13.96 5.07
CA MET A 32 2.35 -13.40 6.42
C MET A 32 2.29 -14.49 7.46
N MET A 33 2.65 -14.18 8.74
CA MET A 33 2.59 -15.14 9.87
C MET A 33 3.36 -16.44 9.59
N TRP A 34 4.64 -16.27 9.30
CA TRP A 34 5.57 -17.34 8.98
C TRP A 34 5.75 -18.36 10.12
N PRO A 35 5.91 -19.66 9.79
CA PRO A 35 5.95 -20.21 8.43
C PRO A 35 4.58 -20.56 7.84
N GLU A 36 3.50 -20.55 8.64
CA GLU A 36 2.18 -21.09 8.30
C GLU A 36 1.53 -20.37 7.12
N GLY A 37 1.60 -19.04 7.09
CA GLY A 37 1.03 -18.21 6.03
C GLY A 37 2.02 -17.81 4.93
N SER A 38 3.02 -18.65 4.69
CA SER A 38 3.93 -18.47 3.55
C SER A 38 3.22 -18.72 2.22
N THR A 39 3.63 -18.01 1.15
CA THR A 39 3.19 -18.28 -0.23
C THR A 39 3.58 -19.65 -0.76
N LYS A 40 4.40 -20.42 -0.03
CA LYS A 40 4.60 -21.86 -0.30
C LYS A 40 3.39 -22.68 0.12
N ASN A 41 2.48 -22.11 0.90
CA ASN A 41 1.27 -22.74 1.40
C ASN A 41 0.05 -21.83 1.22
N TRP A 42 -0.33 -21.63 -0.03
CA TRP A 42 -1.41 -20.71 -0.41
C TRP A 42 -2.75 -21.01 0.27
N SER A 43 -3.07 -22.29 0.50
CA SER A 43 -4.31 -22.67 1.19
C SER A 43 -4.39 -22.09 2.61
N GLN A 44 -3.27 -22.07 3.34
CA GLN A 44 -3.22 -21.49 4.70
C GLN A 44 -3.15 -19.97 4.64
N LEU A 45 -2.34 -19.39 3.75
CA LEU A 45 -2.28 -17.96 3.57
C LEU A 45 -3.66 -17.37 3.23
N ALA A 46 -4.39 -18.00 2.31
CA ALA A 46 -5.74 -17.58 1.96
C ALA A 46 -6.70 -17.62 3.14
N GLN A 47 -6.62 -18.65 4.00
CA GLN A 47 -7.42 -18.70 5.22
C GLN A 47 -7.08 -17.55 6.19
N LEU A 48 -5.80 -17.24 6.38
CA LEU A 48 -5.36 -16.14 7.24
C LEU A 48 -5.87 -14.77 6.73
N LEU A 49 -5.72 -14.50 5.44
CA LEU A 49 -6.21 -13.27 4.81
C LEU A 49 -7.74 -13.17 4.89
N ASN A 50 -8.45 -14.26 4.59
CA ASN A 50 -9.91 -14.30 4.68
C ASN A 50 -10.41 -14.10 6.11
N LYS A 51 -9.68 -14.57 7.13
CA LYS A 51 -10.02 -14.31 8.54
C LYS A 51 -9.87 -12.82 8.91
N GLY A 52 -8.87 -12.14 8.40
CA GLY A 52 -8.74 -10.68 8.56
C GLY A 52 -9.88 -9.93 7.85
N TYR A 53 -10.20 -10.34 6.61
CA TYR A 53 -11.35 -9.80 5.87
C TYR A 53 -12.67 -9.98 6.63
N GLU A 54 -12.96 -11.20 7.07
CA GLU A 54 -14.19 -11.54 7.80
C GLU A 54 -14.33 -10.74 9.10
N ALA A 55 -13.25 -10.63 9.88
CA ALA A 55 -13.24 -9.83 11.11
C ALA A 55 -13.52 -8.35 10.83
N THR A 56 -12.90 -7.79 9.80
CA THR A 56 -13.11 -6.40 9.39
C THR A 56 -14.57 -6.15 9.00
N LYS A 57 -15.13 -7.02 8.14
CA LYS A 57 -16.53 -6.90 7.71
C LYS A 57 -17.54 -7.16 8.82
N ALA A 58 -17.17 -7.90 9.86
CA ALA A 58 -18.01 -8.11 11.06
C ALA A 58 -18.12 -6.83 11.92
N ILE A 59 -17.12 -5.96 11.91
CA ILE A 59 -17.15 -4.65 12.60
C ILE A 59 -18.03 -3.64 11.86
N ASP A 60 -17.79 -3.50 10.56
CA ASP A 60 -18.63 -2.71 9.67
C ASP A 60 -18.44 -3.23 8.22
N PRO A 61 -19.51 -3.66 7.53
CA PRO A 61 -19.42 -4.15 6.17
C PRO A 61 -18.96 -3.10 5.14
N LYS A 62 -18.98 -1.82 5.50
CA LYS A 62 -18.52 -0.71 4.65
C LYS A 62 -17.01 -0.53 4.68
N ILE A 63 -16.32 -1.03 5.69
CA ILE A 63 -14.85 -0.92 5.76
C ILE A 63 -14.25 -1.65 4.56
N ILE A 64 -13.39 -0.97 3.84
CA ILE A 64 -12.70 -1.47 2.66
C ILE A 64 -11.44 -2.23 3.10
N VAL A 65 -11.21 -3.44 2.56
CA VAL A 65 -10.08 -4.28 2.92
C VAL A 65 -9.02 -4.25 1.81
N ILE A 66 -7.80 -3.90 2.19
CA ILE A 66 -6.63 -3.80 1.30
C ILE A 66 -5.72 -5.02 1.50
N VAL A 67 -5.25 -5.61 0.41
CA VAL A 67 -4.09 -6.51 0.38
C VAL A 67 -2.93 -5.78 -0.26
N HIS A 68 -1.78 -5.77 0.41
CA HIS A 68 -0.65 -4.88 0.13
C HIS A 68 0.62 -5.64 -0.25
N LEU A 69 1.23 -5.25 -1.37
CA LEU A 69 2.52 -5.74 -1.82
C LEU A 69 3.53 -4.60 -1.99
N ASP A 70 4.81 -4.95 -1.82
CA ASP A 70 5.95 -4.09 -2.14
C ASP A 70 6.21 -4.01 -3.66
N GLU A 71 7.18 -3.16 -4.06
CA GLU A 71 7.63 -3.00 -5.45
C GLU A 71 6.48 -2.78 -6.46
N GLY A 72 5.67 -1.75 -6.24
CA GLY A 72 4.51 -1.44 -7.08
C GLY A 72 4.78 -1.27 -8.58
N ASN A 73 6.03 -1.12 -8.99
CA ASN A 73 6.48 -1.13 -10.38
C ASN A 73 6.78 -2.53 -10.95
N ASN A 74 6.63 -3.59 -10.16
CA ASN A 74 6.92 -4.97 -10.57
C ASN A 74 5.63 -5.71 -10.92
N ASN A 75 5.10 -5.49 -12.12
CA ASN A 75 3.85 -6.09 -12.57
C ASN A 75 3.87 -7.62 -12.54
N GLU A 76 4.99 -8.27 -12.86
CA GLU A 76 5.11 -9.74 -12.84
C GLU A 76 4.87 -10.30 -11.43
N LYS A 77 5.47 -9.68 -10.40
CA LYS A 77 5.24 -10.01 -8.98
C LYS A 77 3.75 -9.88 -8.62
N PHE A 78 3.11 -8.78 -9.01
CA PHE A 78 1.70 -8.54 -8.75
C PHE A 78 0.79 -9.55 -9.43
N CYS A 79 0.99 -9.81 -10.71
CA CYS A 79 0.24 -10.83 -11.43
C CYS A 79 0.37 -12.20 -10.76
N TRP A 80 1.60 -12.61 -10.47
CA TRP A 80 1.85 -13.89 -9.81
C TRP A 80 1.11 -14.01 -8.48
N PHE A 81 1.17 -12.97 -7.63
CA PHE A 81 0.52 -12.99 -6.31
C PHE A 81 -1.01 -13.02 -6.44
N PHE A 82 -1.59 -12.11 -7.22
CA PHE A 82 -3.05 -11.97 -7.30
C PHE A 82 -3.71 -13.07 -8.14
N ASP A 83 -3.01 -13.70 -9.08
CA ASP A 83 -3.48 -14.92 -9.76
C ASP A 83 -3.61 -16.07 -8.75
N ASN A 84 -2.60 -16.26 -7.88
CA ASN A 84 -2.65 -17.25 -6.82
C ASN A 84 -3.71 -16.91 -5.75
N ALA A 85 -3.84 -15.63 -5.38
CA ALA A 85 -4.88 -15.17 -4.46
C ALA A 85 -6.29 -15.49 -5.00
N THR A 86 -6.50 -15.23 -6.29
CA THR A 86 -7.76 -15.55 -6.98
C THR A 86 -8.02 -17.05 -7.00
N ALA A 87 -7.03 -17.86 -7.37
CA ALA A 87 -7.14 -19.32 -7.40
C ALA A 87 -7.45 -19.93 -6.01
N ASN A 88 -7.07 -19.26 -4.93
CA ASN A 88 -7.33 -19.67 -3.55
C ASN A 88 -8.50 -18.93 -2.88
N ASN A 89 -9.30 -18.18 -3.65
CA ASN A 89 -10.48 -17.46 -3.17
C ASN A 89 -10.17 -16.46 -2.04
N VAL A 90 -9.06 -15.75 -2.12
CA VAL A 90 -8.74 -14.65 -1.20
C VAL A 90 -9.71 -13.49 -1.42
N LYS A 91 -10.30 -13.01 -0.33
CA LYS A 91 -11.23 -11.88 -0.33
C LYS A 91 -10.49 -10.59 -0.02
N TYR A 92 -10.64 -9.60 -0.86
CA TYR A 92 -10.14 -8.23 -0.69
C TYR A 92 -10.92 -7.26 -1.59
N ASP A 93 -10.87 -5.99 -1.26
CA ASP A 93 -11.57 -4.95 -2.01
C ASP A 93 -10.59 -4.14 -2.87
N VAL A 94 -9.40 -3.83 -2.36
CA VAL A 94 -8.40 -2.97 -2.97
C VAL A 94 -7.03 -3.66 -3.03
N ILE A 95 -6.28 -3.41 -4.10
CA ILE A 95 -4.87 -3.78 -4.24
C ILE A 95 -4.02 -2.59 -3.78
N GLY A 96 -3.30 -2.77 -2.68
CA GLY A 96 -2.34 -1.81 -2.15
C GLY A 96 -0.93 -2.05 -2.70
N LEU A 97 -0.21 -0.97 -2.99
CA LEU A 97 1.14 -0.99 -3.54
C LEU A 97 2.06 -0.08 -2.73
N SER A 98 3.29 -0.54 -2.41
CA SER A 98 4.37 0.37 -2.04
C SER A 98 5.14 0.81 -3.30
N TYR A 99 5.57 2.05 -3.33
CA TYR A 99 6.40 2.56 -4.42
C TYR A 99 7.61 3.30 -3.88
N TYR A 100 8.76 2.62 -3.92
CA TYR A 100 10.04 3.13 -3.44
C TYR A 100 11.17 2.84 -4.43
N PRO A 101 11.42 3.69 -5.43
CA PRO A 101 12.56 3.54 -6.35
C PRO A 101 13.91 3.42 -5.62
N PHE A 102 14.02 4.05 -4.45
CA PHE A 102 15.20 4.01 -3.59
C PHE A 102 15.67 2.58 -3.25
N TRP A 103 14.76 1.69 -2.85
CA TRP A 103 15.13 0.34 -2.43
C TRP A 103 15.66 -0.53 -3.56
N ILE A 104 15.21 -0.27 -4.78
CA ILE A 104 15.70 -0.95 -5.99
C ILE A 104 16.86 -0.18 -6.67
N LYS A 105 17.36 0.88 -6.02
CA LYS A 105 18.50 1.69 -6.48
C LYS A 105 18.29 2.29 -7.88
N LYS A 106 17.11 2.79 -8.14
CA LYS A 106 16.73 3.47 -9.39
C LYS A 106 16.21 4.87 -9.10
N ASP A 107 16.27 5.73 -10.10
CA ASP A 107 15.52 6.98 -10.09
C ASP A 107 14.05 6.71 -10.44
N TYR A 108 13.14 7.58 -9.95
CA TYR A 108 11.71 7.42 -10.25
C TYR A 108 11.41 7.50 -11.74
N THR A 109 12.19 8.27 -12.51
CA THR A 109 12.04 8.40 -13.96
C THR A 109 12.26 7.10 -14.72
N GLU A 110 12.98 6.16 -14.14
CA GLU A 110 13.22 4.83 -14.71
C GLU A 110 12.07 3.83 -14.41
N THR A 111 11.19 4.13 -13.44
CA THR A 111 10.25 3.15 -12.89
C THR A 111 8.79 3.64 -12.86
N ILE A 112 8.55 4.94 -13.05
CA ILE A 112 7.20 5.50 -12.97
C ILE A 112 6.26 4.97 -14.08
N SER A 113 6.80 4.69 -15.26
CA SER A 113 6.03 4.06 -16.35
C SER A 113 5.59 2.64 -16.00
N ASP A 114 6.45 1.89 -15.31
CA ASP A 114 6.14 0.53 -14.87
C ASP A 114 5.10 0.54 -13.75
N LEU A 115 5.19 1.50 -12.82
CA LEU A 115 4.13 1.71 -11.82
C LEU A 115 2.79 2.01 -12.49
N ALA A 116 2.76 2.97 -13.43
CA ALA A 116 1.54 3.34 -14.14
C ALA A 116 0.95 2.15 -14.92
N TYR A 117 1.81 1.36 -15.57
CA TYR A 117 1.40 0.13 -16.24
C TYR A 117 0.78 -0.86 -15.24
N ASN A 118 1.45 -1.14 -14.11
CA ASN A 118 0.97 -2.08 -13.10
C ASN A 118 -0.37 -1.66 -12.51
N LEU A 119 -0.55 -0.39 -12.15
CA LEU A 119 -1.82 0.15 -11.65
C LEU A 119 -2.98 -0.15 -12.63
N ASN A 120 -2.77 0.12 -13.92
CA ASN A 120 -3.78 -0.12 -14.95
C ASN A 120 -4.05 -1.61 -15.19
N ASP A 121 -3.01 -2.45 -15.22
CA ASP A 121 -3.15 -3.90 -15.44
C ASP A 121 -3.88 -4.56 -14.27
N MET A 122 -3.58 -4.17 -13.02
CA MET A 122 -4.29 -4.67 -11.84
C MET A 122 -5.79 -4.38 -11.89
N VAL A 123 -6.16 -3.17 -12.28
CA VAL A 123 -7.57 -2.81 -12.48
C VAL A 123 -8.21 -3.61 -13.61
N ALA A 124 -7.54 -3.73 -14.75
CA ALA A 124 -8.07 -4.44 -15.91
C ALA A 124 -8.24 -5.95 -15.63
N ARG A 125 -7.25 -6.56 -14.97
CA ARG A 125 -7.17 -8.00 -14.75
C ARG A 125 -8.07 -8.49 -13.62
N TYR A 126 -8.10 -7.77 -12.48
CA TYR A 126 -8.82 -8.22 -11.28
C TYR A 126 -10.10 -7.43 -11.02
N ASN A 127 -10.38 -6.39 -11.79
CA ASN A 127 -11.53 -5.49 -11.62
C ASN A 127 -11.62 -4.87 -10.21
N LYS A 128 -10.48 -4.68 -9.54
CA LYS A 128 -10.36 -4.07 -8.22
C LYS A 128 -9.92 -2.61 -8.32
N GLU A 129 -10.13 -1.86 -7.25
CA GLU A 129 -9.50 -0.57 -7.05
C GLU A 129 -8.04 -0.74 -6.65
N VAL A 130 -7.23 0.29 -6.89
CA VAL A 130 -5.79 0.30 -6.58
C VAL A 130 -5.44 1.54 -5.77
N MET A 131 -4.45 1.43 -4.90
CA MET A 131 -3.97 2.51 -4.06
C MET A 131 -2.47 2.38 -3.82
N VAL A 132 -1.72 3.46 -3.98
CA VAL A 132 -0.34 3.52 -3.48
C VAL A 132 -0.41 3.81 -1.99
N VAL A 133 -0.33 2.74 -1.18
CA VAL A 133 -0.51 2.81 0.27
C VAL A 133 0.76 3.20 1.02
N GLU A 134 1.91 3.11 0.34
CA GLU A 134 3.18 3.61 0.83
C GLU A 134 4.00 4.23 -0.30
N VAL A 135 4.55 5.40 -0.07
CA VAL A 135 5.54 6.05 -0.91
C VAL A 135 6.48 6.89 -0.04
N GLY A 136 7.72 7.03 -0.44
CA GLY A 136 8.68 7.91 0.21
C GLY A 136 9.88 8.17 -0.69
N GLY A 137 10.43 9.38 -0.61
CA GLY A 137 11.62 9.80 -1.34
C GLY A 137 12.69 10.34 -0.39
N GLU A 138 13.93 10.43 -0.88
CA GLU A 138 15.06 10.83 -0.06
C GLU A 138 14.89 12.26 0.49
N TYR A 139 15.02 12.41 1.82
CA TYR A 139 14.76 13.66 2.56
C TYR A 139 15.63 14.85 2.09
N ASP A 140 16.83 14.57 1.58
CA ASP A 140 17.81 15.55 1.09
C ASP A 140 17.71 15.80 -0.43
N LYS A 141 16.89 15.04 -1.14
CA LYS A 141 16.61 15.23 -2.58
C LYS A 141 15.20 15.80 -2.78
N VAL A 142 14.94 16.95 -2.17
CA VAL A 142 13.60 17.56 -2.08
C VAL A 142 12.91 17.70 -3.44
N GLN A 143 13.62 18.19 -4.47
CA GLN A 143 13.03 18.38 -5.80
C GLN A 143 12.70 17.03 -6.48
N ASN A 144 13.62 16.06 -6.42
CA ASN A 144 13.38 14.72 -6.97
C ASN A 144 12.20 14.02 -6.27
N THR A 145 12.13 14.15 -4.94
CA THR A 145 11.00 13.60 -4.15
C THR A 145 9.68 14.27 -4.52
N TYR A 146 9.66 15.60 -4.69
CA TYR A 146 8.46 16.31 -5.17
C TYR A 146 7.99 15.78 -6.53
N GLU A 147 8.91 15.70 -7.49
CA GLU A 147 8.59 15.24 -8.85
C GLU A 147 8.13 13.79 -8.88
N MET A 148 8.75 12.92 -8.07
CA MET A 148 8.32 11.52 -7.89
C MET A 148 6.90 11.45 -7.33
N LEU A 149 6.58 12.24 -6.29
CA LEU A 149 5.25 12.28 -5.70
C LEU A 149 4.21 12.78 -6.69
N ALA A 150 4.48 13.90 -7.38
CA ALA A 150 3.59 14.45 -8.41
C ALA A 150 3.34 13.44 -9.54
N ALA A 151 4.39 12.76 -10.01
CA ALA A 151 4.26 11.72 -11.03
C ALA A 151 3.45 10.51 -10.54
N THR A 152 3.65 10.09 -9.29
CA THR A 152 2.89 8.99 -8.67
C THR A 152 1.41 9.34 -8.51
N ILE A 153 1.11 10.54 -8.00
CA ILE A 153 -0.27 11.05 -7.87
C ILE A 153 -0.94 11.13 -9.25
N LYS A 154 -0.23 11.63 -10.25
CA LYS A 154 -0.72 11.68 -11.63
C LYS A 154 -1.01 10.28 -12.19
N ALA A 155 -0.14 9.30 -11.94
CA ALA A 155 -0.34 7.92 -12.39
C ALA A 155 -1.58 7.30 -11.75
N VAL A 156 -1.81 7.52 -10.45
CA VAL A 156 -3.00 7.04 -9.74
C VAL A 156 -4.27 7.74 -10.22
N LYS A 157 -4.25 9.08 -10.40
CA LYS A 157 -5.40 9.85 -10.95
C LYS A 157 -5.76 9.43 -12.37
N ALA A 158 -4.79 8.93 -13.16
CA ALA A 158 -5.00 8.49 -14.54
C ALA A 158 -5.60 7.08 -14.66
N VAL A 159 -5.75 6.34 -13.56
CA VAL A 159 -6.36 5.00 -13.56
C VAL A 159 -7.81 5.09 -14.01
N PRO A 160 -8.26 4.28 -14.98
CA PRO A 160 -9.60 4.35 -15.54
C PRO A 160 -10.72 4.13 -14.50
N ASN A 161 -11.89 4.69 -14.78
CA ASN A 161 -13.12 4.51 -14.00
C ASN A 161 -13.00 4.96 -12.53
N ASN A 162 -12.12 5.91 -12.23
CA ASN A 162 -11.84 6.41 -10.87
C ASN A 162 -11.41 5.30 -9.90
N LYS A 163 -10.79 4.23 -10.40
CA LYS A 163 -10.33 3.10 -9.59
C LYS A 163 -8.96 3.33 -8.93
N GLY A 164 -8.28 4.42 -9.20
CA GLY A 164 -7.10 4.87 -8.47
C GLY A 164 -7.54 5.72 -7.26
N LEU A 165 -7.41 5.18 -6.04
CA LEU A 165 -7.98 5.80 -4.85
C LEU A 165 -7.11 6.93 -4.28
N GLY A 166 -5.79 6.79 -4.34
CA GLY A 166 -4.90 7.81 -3.76
C GLY A 166 -3.49 7.33 -3.51
N VAL A 167 -2.74 8.20 -2.85
CA VAL A 167 -1.33 8.00 -2.48
C VAL A 167 -1.16 8.38 -1.02
N ILE A 168 -0.54 7.51 -0.22
CA ILE A 168 -0.21 7.77 1.19
C ILE A 168 1.32 7.79 1.34
N TYR A 169 1.84 8.86 1.94
CA TYR A 169 3.25 8.95 2.30
C TYR A 169 3.52 8.20 3.60
N TRP A 170 4.54 7.32 3.59
CA TRP A 170 4.90 6.56 4.78
C TRP A 170 5.83 7.35 5.69
N GLU A 171 5.47 7.47 6.97
CA GLU A 171 6.24 8.16 8.02
C GLU A 171 6.79 9.54 7.59
N PRO A 172 5.97 10.45 7.04
CA PRO A 172 6.45 11.75 6.58
C PRO A 172 7.14 12.54 7.70
N GLN A 173 6.69 12.39 8.94
CA GLN A 173 7.17 13.10 10.13
C GLN A 173 8.45 12.49 10.75
N GLY A 174 8.91 11.35 10.25
CA GLY A 174 10.09 10.65 10.75
C GLY A 174 11.40 11.36 10.38
N GLU A 175 11.67 12.57 10.92
CA GLU A 175 12.91 13.31 10.62
C GLU A 175 14.16 12.46 10.92
N LYS A 176 15.11 12.45 9.98
CA LYS A 176 16.23 11.50 9.92
C LYS A 176 17.14 11.52 11.15
N SER A 177 17.31 12.66 11.81
CA SER A 177 18.25 12.76 12.92
C SER A 177 17.87 11.89 14.12
N TRP A 178 16.57 11.64 14.32
CA TRP A 178 16.06 10.80 15.41
C TRP A 178 15.49 9.46 14.93
N SER A 179 14.85 9.42 13.77
CA SER A 179 14.22 8.18 13.25
C SER A 179 15.20 7.28 12.50
N HIS A 180 16.32 7.85 12.02
CA HIS A 180 17.24 7.23 11.06
C HIS A 180 16.61 6.83 9.73
N TYR A 181 15.38 7.26 9.45
CA TYR A 181 14.65 6.98 8.22
C TYR A 181 14.99 7.98 7.10
N SER A 182 15.65 7.51 6.06
CA SER A 182 16.16 8.37 4.97
C SER A 182 15.08 8.85 4.00
N LEU A 183 13.87 8.29 4.06
CA LEU A 183 12.78 8.59 3.14
C LEU A 183 11.66 9.40 3.81
N SER A 184 11.97 10.09 4.91
CA SER A 184 11.03 10.98 5.58
C SER A 184 10.81 12.27 4.78
N ALA A 185 9.68 12.92 5.01
CA ALA A 185 9.36 14.22 4.43
C ALA A 185 9.35 15.35 5.48
N TRP A 186 10.20 15.25 6.50
CA TRP A 186 10.35 16.24 7.55
C TRP A 186 11.79 16.74 7.61
N GLN A 187 11.95 18.04 7.74
CA GLN A 187 13.26 18.69 7.78
C GLN A 187 13.77 18.81 9.23
N SER A 188 15.08 18.99 9.39
CA SER A 188 15.73 19.14 10.71
C SER A 188 15.32 20.40 11.47
N ASP A 189 14.70 21.37 10.82
CA ASP A 189 14.12 22.55 11.46
C ASP A 189 12.70 22.32 12.04
N GLY A 190 12.21 21.10 11.99
CA GLY A 190 10.89 20.70 12.51
C GLY A 190 9.73 21.04 11.56
N LYS A 191 10.00 21.32 10.30
CA LYS A 191 8.97 21.63 9.30
C LYS A 191 8.82 20.53 8.25
N PRO A 192 7.62 20.40 7.65
CA PRO A 192 7.44 19.53 6.52
C PRO A 192 8.31 19.97 5.34
N SER A 193 8.82 18.98 4.62
CA SER A 193 9.57 19.22 3.38
C SER A 193 8.68 19.84 2.30
N PRO A 194 9.18 20.80 1.50
CA PRO A 194 8.47 21.30 0.32
C PRO A 194 8.08 20.19 -0.68
N ALA A 195 8.72 19.03 -0.64
CA ALA A 195 8.31 17.87 -1.44
C ALA A 195 6.85 17.49 -1.23
N LEU A 196 6.29 17.71 -0.02
CA LEU A 196 4.88 17.44 0.27
C LEU A 196 3.90 18.38 -0.43
N ASP A 197 4.38 19.48 -1.03
CA ASP A 197 3.54 20.37 -1.83
C ASP A 197 2.96 19.67 -3.06
N ALA A 198 3.53 18.55 -3.49
CA ALA A 198 2.96 17.69 -4.52
C ALA A 198 1.53 17.18 -4.18
N PHE A 199 1.16 17.11 -2.91
CA PHE A 199 -0.20 16.73 -2.48
C PHE A 199 -1.23 17.89 -2.55
N LYS A 200 -0.79 19.09 -2.93
CA LYS A 200 -1.69 20.25 -3.12
C LYS A 200 -2.23 20.36 -4.55
N GLU A 201 -1.66 19.57 -5.51
CA GLU A 201 -2.06 19.52 -6.90
C GLU A 201 -3.15 18.44 -7.10
#